data_9d216e8979094ddde5e0e2f0f9343e95
#
_entry.id   9d216e8979094ddde5e0e2f0f9343e95
#
_cell.length_a   1.000
_cell.length_b   1.000
_cell.length_c   1.000
_cell.angle_alpha   90.00
_cell.angle_beta   90.00
_cell.angle_gamma   90.00
#
_symmetry.space_group_name_H-M   'P 1'
#
loop_
_entity.id
_entity.type
_entity.pdbx_description
1 polymer ?
#
loop_
_entity_poly.entity_id
_entity_poly.type
_entity_poly.pdbx_seq_one_letter_code
_entity_poly.pdbx_strand_id
1 'polypeptide(L)'
;MKIVFFSGDISRSGGTERVLSIIANGLAERGYEIVIFSLTGEGDSFYKLHDSVRIRWVGSKGLETNIISNLRTLNRFMKEEKPDFLIDVDIILCFYSGLLKLRFPKTHWISWEHFNYFTRFPVNHNLRKVARFIVSRFSECLVVLSDEDKGYYQDNMNLKCRIERIYNPTPYEEDVQKTEEKKVVLAVGRLTRIKGYDMLLKSWKLVEKRNPDWMLRFVGDGEERGNLEAETKKLRLKNVEFVGMVDDVRPYYREAAFFVLSSRNEGFVMVLLEAMKYSLPVVAFSCKAGVREVVKEGINGYLASPGNIRIMAKKMELMIRNDEKRRNMGANAKVMIGRFSQKRILEEWERLFEDIKKLEV
;
A
#
# COMPACT_ATOMS: atom_id res chain seq x y z
N MET A 1 -17.32 -16.64 12.64
CA MET A 1 -17.59 -16.01 11.35
C MET A 1 -16.48 -16.36 10.38
N LYS A 2 -16.85 -16.79 9.17
CA LYS A 2 -15.88 -17.21 8.15
C LYS A 2 -15.72 -16.14 7.08
N ILE A 3 -14.50 -15.73 6.82
CA ILE A 3 -14.14 -14.68 5.86
C ILE A 3 -13.22 -15.28 4.79
N VAL A 4 -13.59 -15.07 3.54
CA VAL A 4 -12.74 -15.39 2.39
C VAL A 4 -12.17 -14.10 1.82
N PHE A 5 -10.85 -14.00 1.78
CA PHE A 5 -10.14 -13.00 0.99
C PHE A 5 -9.82 -13.60 -0.38
N PHE A 6 -10.25 -12.92 -1.44
CA PHE A 6 -9.95 -13.32 -2.80
C PHE A 6 -8.84 -12.43 -3.36
N SER A 7 -7.66 -12.99 -3.53
CA SER A 7 -6.43 -12.31 -3.97
C SER A 7 -6.03 -12.73 -5.37
N GLY A 8 -5.32 -11.86 -6.08
CA GLY A 8 -4.71 -12.19 -7.36
C GLY A 8 -3.60 -13.24 -7.22
N ASP A 9 -2.61 -12.97 -6.36
CA ASP A 9 -1.46 -13.87 -6.13
C ASP A 9 -0.80 -13.57 -4.77
N ILE A 10 -1.09 -14.39 -3.76
CA ILE A 10 -0.56 -14.20 -2.40
C ILE A 10 0.93 -14.58 -2.27
N SER A 11 1.51 -15.27 -3.25
CA SER A 11 2.94 -15.65 -3.26
C SER A 11 3.87 -14.49 -3.65
N ARG A 12 3.34 -13.32 -4.02
CA ARG A 12 4.13 -12.15 -4.43
C ARG A 12 4.56 -11.29 -3.24
N SER A 13 5.69 -10.60 -3.39
CA SER A 13 6.27 -9.69 -2.38
C SER A 13 5.71 -8.26 -2.43
N GLY A 14 4.45 -8.08 -2.83
CA GLY A 14 3.83 -6.77 -3.01
C GLY A 14 3.29 -6.16 -1.71
N GLY A 15 2.98 -4.86 -1.75
CA GLY A 15 2.37 -4.15 -0.62
C GLY A 15 0.93 -4.61 -0.33
N THR A 16 0.18 -4.99 -1.36
CA THR A 16 -1.18 -5.53 -1.24
C THR A 16 -1.18 -6.86 -0.49
N GLU A 17 -0.29 -7.77 -0.89
CA GLU A 17 -0.12 -9.08 -0.27
C GLU A 17 0.33 -8.96 1.19
N ARG A 18 1.23 -8.00 1.47
CA ARG A 18 1.66 -7.72 2.85
C ARG A 18 0.51 -7.25 3.73
N VAL A 19 -0.29 -6.31 3.23
CA VAL A 19 -1.46 -5.81 3.97
C VAL A 19 -2.50 -6.90 4.16
N LEU A 20 -2.78 -7.69 3.12
CA LEU A 20 -3.67 -8.85 3.23
C LEU A 20 -3.20 -9.80 4.33
N SER A 21 -1.90 -10.16 4.35
CA SER A 21 -1.36 -11.06 5.37
C SER A 21 -1.51 -10.50 6.79
N ILE A 22 -1.29 -9.20 6.99
CA ILE A 22 -1.47 -8.55 8.30
C ILE A 22 -2.92 -8.61 8.75
N ILE A 23 -3.87 -8.26 7.87
CA ILE A 23 -5.31 -8.27 8.20
C ILE A 23 -5.81 -9.71 8.42
N ALA A 24 -5.40 -10.65 7.56
CA ALA A 24 -5.78 -12.06 7.71
C ALA A 24 -5.29 -12.66 9.04
N ASN A 25 -4.03 -12.39 9.40
CA ASN A 25 -3.44 -12.85 10.66
C ASN A 25 -4.16 -12.24 11.87
N GLY A 26 -4.33 -10.92 11.88
CA GLY A 26 -4.96 -10.24 13.01
C GLY A 26 -6.43 -10.63 13.21
N LEU A 27 -7.18 -10.91 12.14
CA LEU A 27 -8.54 -11.44 12.25
C LEU A 27 -8.53 -12.90 12.72
N ALA A 28 -7.57 -13.72 12.24
CA ALA A 28 -7.44 -15.10 12.71
C ALA A 28 -7.14 -15.19 14.22
N GLU A 29 -6.24 -14.33 14.74
CA GLU A 29 -5.92 -14.19 16.17
C GLU A 29 -7.16 -13.78 17.00
N ARG A 30 -8.11 -13.08 16.38
CA ARG A 30 -9.40 -12.69 17.00
C ARG A 30 -10.50 -13.74 16.86
N GLY A 31 -10.16 -14.93 16.36
CA GLY A 31 -11.07 -16.08 16.30
C GLY A 31 -11.94 -16.14 15.04
N TYR A 32 -11.63 -15.36 14.01
CA TYR A 32 -12.28 -15.50 12.71
C TYR A 32 -11.68 -16.68 11.94
N GLU A 33 -12.53 -17.43 11.24
CA GLU A 33 -12.06 -18.45 10.30
C GLU A 33 -11.69 -17.79 8.97
N ILE A 34 -10.39 -17.77 8.64
CA ILE A 34 -9.87 -17.06 7.49
C ILE A 34 -9.43 -18.05 6.41
N VAL A 35 -9.90 -17.82 5.20
CA VAL A 35 -9.45 -18.53 4.00
C VAL A 35 -9.03 -17.53 2.94
N ILE A 36 -7.90 -17.76 2.29
CA ILE A 36 -7.44 -16.95 1.16
C ILE A 36 -7.63 -17.77 -0.12
N PHE A 37 -8.45 -17.26 -1.05
CA PHE A 37 -8.50 -17.77 -2.42
C PHE A 37 -7.46 -17.00 -3.22
N SER A 38 -6.43 -17.68 -3.70
CA SER A 38 -5.41 -17.09 -4.59
C SER A 38 -5.69 -17.51 -6.02
N LEU A 39 -5.92 -16.53 -6.91
CA LEU A 39 -6.27 -16.79 -8.30
C LEU A 39 -5.10 -17.43 -9.06
N THR A 40 -3.90 -16.94 -8.81
CA THR A 40 -2.64 -17.44 -9.39
C THR A 40 -1.61 -17.70 -8.28
N GLY A 41 -0.46 -18.27 -8.66
CA GLY A 41 0.60 -18.63 -7.74
C GLY A 41 0.51 -20.08 -7.29
N GLU A 42 1.48 -20.50 -6.50
CA GLU A 42 1.61 -21.84 -5.94
C GLU A 42 2.50 -21.82 -4.68
N GLY A 43 2.48 -22.90 -3.92
CA GLY A 43 3.31 -23.05 -2.71
C GLY A 43 2.77 -22.26 -1.53
N ASP A 44 3.63 -21.49 -0.87
CA ASP A 44 3.30 -20.72 0.32
C ASP A 44 3.08 -19.24 -0.02
N SER A 45 2.45 -18.52 0.90
CA SER A 45 2.41 -17.07 0.83
C SER A 45 3.80 -16.47 1.03
N PHE A 46 4.09 -15.34 0.36
CA PHE A 46 5.38 -14.66 0.55
C PHE A 46 5.55 -14.14 1.99
N TYR A 47 4.50 -13.58 2.56
CA TYR A 47 4.49 -13.12 3.95
C TYR A 47 3.92 -14.22 4.85
N LYS A 48 4.53 -14.38 6.03
CA LYS A 48 4.10 -15.39 7.01
C LYS A 48 2.63 -15.20 7.38
N LEU A 49 1.87 -16.27 7.28
CA LEU A 49 0.48 -16.32 7.73
C LEU A 49 0.39 -17.02 9.10
N HIS A 50 -0.68 -16.71 9.83
CA HIS A 50 -1.06 -17.41 11.05
C HIS A 50 -1.42 -18.86 10.71
N ASP A 51 -1.10 -19.82 11.56
CA ASP A 51 -1.25 -21.26 11.30
C ASP A 51 -2.70 -21.70 11.00
N SER A 52 -3.69 -20.94 11.48
CA SER A 52 -5.10 -21.20 11.20
C SER A 52 -5.61 -20.64 9.87
N VAL A 53 -4.82 -19.79 9.18
CA VAL A 53 -5.19 -19.24 7.87
C VAL A 53 -4.94 -20.27 6.80
N ARG A 54 -5.96 -20.58 6.01
CA ARG A 54 -5.88 -21.56 4.93
C ARG A 54 -5.78 -20.87 3.55
N ILE A 55 -4.93 -21.37 2.67
CA ILE A 55 -4.86 -20.93 1.28
C ILE A 55 -5.53 -21.98 0.38
N ARG A 56 -6.30 -21.49 -0.59
CA ARG A 56 -6.90 -22.29 -1.67
C ARG A 56 -6.45 -21.72 -3.01
N TRP A 57 -5.64 -22.49 -3.73
CA TRP A 57 -5.12 -22.10 -5.03
C TRP A 57 -6.12 -22.41 -6.13
N VAL A 58 -6.48 -21.40 -6.94
CA VAL A 58 -7.41 -21.58 -8.06
C VAL A 58 -6.70 -22.19 -9.27
N GLY A 59 -5.40 -21.96 -9.40
CA GLY A 59 -4.54 -22.62 -10.38
C GLY A 59 -4.50 -21.95 -11.76
N SER A 60 -4.82 -20.66 -11.86
CA SER A 60 -4.73 -19.91 -13.12
C SER A 60 -3.39 -19.20 -13.26
N LYS A 61 -2.87 -19.13 -14.51
CA LYS A 61 -1.65 -18.36 -14.83
C LYS A 61 -1.90 -16.86 -15.06
N GLY A 62 -3.14 -16.38 -14.95
CA GLY A 62 -3.50 -14.98 -15.15
C GLY A 62 -5.02 -14.77 -15.22
N LEU A 63 -5.46 -13.51 -15.11
CA LEU A 63 -6.89 -13.14 -15.16
C LEU A 63 -7.57 -13.47 -16.50
N GLU A 64 -6.80 -13.52 -17.57
CA GLU A 64 -7.31 -13.68 -18.95
C GLU A 64 -7.36 -15.14 -19.40
N THR A 65 -6.71 -16.06 -18.66
CA THR A 65 -6.65 -17.47 -19.04
C THR A 65 -7.64 -18.31 -18.24
N ASN A 66 -8.53 -19.01 -18.95
CA ASN A 66 -9.46 -19.98 -18.37
C ASN A 66 -10.48 -19.43 -17.35
N ILE A 67 -11.12 -18.28 -17.65
CA ILE A 67 -12.16 -17.69 -16.77
C ILE A 67 -13.21 -18.73 -16.36
N ILE A 68 -13.66 -19.58 -17.27
CA ILE A 68 -14.66 -20.63 -16.99
C ILE A 68 -14.11 -21.67 -16.01
N SER A 69 -12.86 -22.10 -16.17
CA SER A 69 -12.22 -23.06 -15.26
C SER A 69 -12.05 -22.44 -13.87
N ASN A 70 -11.59 -21.19 -13.80
CA ASN A 70 -11.45 -20.46 -12.54
C ASN A 70 -12.79 -20.32 -11.81
N LEU A 71 -13.85 -19.95 -12.54
CA LEU A 71 -15.20 -19.84 -11.99
C LEU A 71 -15.73 -21.20 -11.47
N ARG A 72 -15.45 -22.31 -12.17
CA ARG A 72 -15.81 -23.64 -11.68
C ARG A 72 -15.10 -23.99 -10.39
N THR A 73 -13.80 -23.71 -10.31
CA THR A 73 -12.98 -23.95 -9.10
C THR A 73 -13.46 -23.07 -7.94
N LEU A 74 -13.61 -21.75 -8.16
CA LEU A 74 -14.11 -20.81 -7.17
C LEU A 74 -15.51 -21.20 -6.67
N ASN A 75 -16.41 -21.59 -7.59
CA ASN A 75 -17.75 -22.04 -7.22
C ASN A 75 -17.73 -23.31 -6.35
N ARG A 76 -16.80 -24.25 -6.61
CA ARG A 76 -16.58 -25.40 -5.74
C ARG A 76 -16.10 -24.96 -4.36
N PHE A 77 -15.08 -24.08 -4.29
CA PHE A 77 -14.55 -23.54 -3.04
C PHE A 77 -15.61 -22.81 -2.23
N MET A 78 -16.44 -21.99 -2.86
CA MET A 78 -17.56 -21.30 -2.20
C MET A 78 -18.59 -22.27 -1.59
N LYS A 79 -18.87 -23.40 -2.29
CA LYS A 79 -19.77 -24.44 -1.76
C LYS A 79 -19.18 -25.17 -0.55
N GLU A 80 -17.87 -25.43 -0.57
CA GLU A 80 -17.17 -26.12 0.51
C GLU A 80 -16.99 -25.19 1.73
N GLU A 81 -16.55 -23.97 1.50
CA GLU A 81 -16.23 -23.02 2.58
C GLU A 81 -17.47 -22.33 3.17
N LYS A 82 -18.50 -22.04 2.37
CA LYS A 82 -19.73 -21.33 2.77
C LYS A 82 -19.42 -20.07 3.59
N PRO A 83 -18.64 -19.12 3.06
CA PRO A 83 -18.21 -17.96 3.82
C PRO A 83 -19.36 -17.01 4.12
N ASP A 84 -19.29 -16.34 5.27
CA ASP A 84 -20.13 -15.19 5.58
C ASP A 84 -19.76 -13.99 4.68
N PHE A 85 -18.44 -13.77 4.48
CA PHE A 85 -17.91 -12.66 3.67
C PHE A 85 -16.96 -13.16 2.58
N LEU A 86 -17.09 -12.57 1.39
CA LEU A 86 -16.15 -12.66 0.28
C LEU A 86 -15.57 -11.24 0.04
N ILE A 87 -14.28 -11.08 0.19
CA ILE A 87 -13.60 -9.79 0.09
C ILE A 87 -12.61 -9.83 -1.07
N ASP A 88 -12.88 -9.06 -2.12
CA ASP A 88 -11.93 -8.89 -3.22
C ASP A 88 -10.75 -8.03 -2.78
N VAL A 89 -9.54 -8.55 -2.90
CA VAL A 89 -8.29 -7.82 -2.61
C VAL A 89 -7.72 -7.20 -3.90
N ASP A 90 -8.49 -6.51 -4.59
CA ASP A 90 -8.40 -5.63 -5.75
C ASP A 90 -9.75 -5.65 -6.49
N ILE A 91 -10.21 -4.48 -6.86
CA ILE A 91 -11.50 -4.27 -7.55
C ILE A 91 -11.64 -5.09 -8.84
N ILE A 92 -10.53 -5.43 -9.51
CA ILE A 92 -10.54 -6.19 -10.76
C ILE A 92 -11.09 -7.61 -10.57
N LEU A 93 -11.05 -8.16 -9.37
CA LEU A 93 -11.54 -9.50 -9.03
C LEU A 93 -13.08 -9.57 -9.05
N CYS A 94 -13.75 -8.43 -9.08
CA CYS A 94 -15.22 -8.31 -9.18
C CYS A 94 -15.83 -9.08 -10.35
N PHE A 95 -15.06 -9.31 -11.43
CA PHE A 95 -15.53 -10.12 -12.56
C PHE A 95 -15.82 -11.57 -12.18
N TYR A 96 -15.17 -12.07 -11.13
CA TYR A 96 -15.47 -13.38 -10.55
C TYR A 96 -16.50 -13.25 -9.42
N SER A 97 -16.25 -12.34 -8.48
CA SER A 97 -17.05 -12.22 -7.25
C SER A 97 -18.48 -11.79 -7.53
N GLY A 98 -18.71 -10.93 -8.53
CA GLY A 98 -20.06 -10.57 -8.97
C GLY A 98 -20.89 -11.76 -9.46
N LEU A 99 -20.27 -12.68 -10.21
CA LEU A 99 -20.91 -13.91 -10.67
C LEU A 99 -21.14 -14.91 -9.50
N LEU A 100 -20.19 -14.98 -8.57
CA LEU A 100 -20.33 -15.79 -7.36
C LEU A 100 -21.44 -15.27 -6.46
N LYS A 101 -21.59 -13.95 -6.30
CA LYS A 101 -22.67 -13.34 -5.51
C LYS A 101 -24.05 -13.72 -6.02
N LEU A 102 -24.26 -13.78 -7.35
CA LEU A 102 -25.52 -14.24 -7.94
C LEU A 102 -25.89 -15.68 -7.51
N ARG A 103 -24.88 -16.54 -7.34
CA ARG A 103 -25.08 -17.95 -6.96
C ARG A 103 -25.09 -18.17 -5.45
N PHE A 104 -24.41 -17.31 -4.70
CA PHE A 104 -24.31 -17.36 -3.23
C PHE A 104 -24.84 -16.06 -2.61
N PRO A 105 -26.14 -15.77 -2.72
CA PRO A 105 -26.71 -14.49 -2.33
C PRO A 105 -26.58 -14.18 -0.82
N LYS A 106 -26.42 -15.21 0.01
CA LYS A 106 -26.23 -15.06 1.47
C LYS A 106 -24.80 -14.68 1.87
N THR A 107 -23.82 -14.81 0.96
CA THR A 107 -22.45 -14.37 1.22
C THR A 107 -22.34 -12.88 0.96
N HIS A 108 -21.91 -12.10 1.93
CA HIS A 108 -21.68 -10.68 1.78
C HIS A 108 -20.46 -10.41 0.89
N TRP A 109 -20.58 -9.55 -0.10
CA TRP A 109 -19.50 -9.22 -0.99
C TRP A 109 -18.99 -7.79 -0.74
N ILE A 110 -17.71 -7.69 -0.35
CA ILE A 110 -16.97 -6.45 -0.16
C ILE A 110 -15.87 -6.39 -1.23
N SER A 111 -15.66 -5.23 -1.83
CA SER A 111 -14.52 -5.00 -2.72
C SER A 111 -13.54 -4.03 -2.07
N TRP A 112 -12.26 -4.43 -1.96
CA TRP A 112 -11.21 -3.66 -1.32
C TRP A 112 -10.23 -3.13 -2.37
N GLU A 113 -10.32 -1.84 -2.68
CA GLU A 113 -9.50 -1.18 -3.71
C GLU A 113 -8.17 -0.72 -3.13
N HIS A 114 -7.06 -1.21 -3.68
CA HIS A 114 -5.70 -0.87 -3.27
C HIS A 114 -5.06 0.26 -4.09
N PHE A 115 -5.70 0.69 -5.17
CA PHE A 115 -5.23 1.76 -6.03
C PHE A 115 -6.18 2.95 -5.96
N ASN A 116 -5.66 4.18 -6.15
CA ASN A 116 -6.55 5.33 -6.16
C ASN A 116 -7.41 5.41 -7.43
N TYR A 117 -8.49 6.15 -7.36
CA TYR A 117 -9.46 6.32 -8.44
C TYR A 117 -8.82 6.73 -9.77
N PHE A 118 -7.79 7.60 -9.76
CA PHE A 118 -7.12 8.10 -10.94
C PHE A 118 -5.93 7.25 -11.42
N THR A 119 -5.63 6.14 -10.76
CA THR A 119 -4.54 5.27 -11.21
C THR A 119 -4.86 4.72 -12.61
N ARG A 120 -3.94 4.99 -13.53
CA ARG A 120 -4.00 4.48 -14.91
C ARG A 120 -2.98 3.36 -15.08
N PHE A 121 -3.48 2.23 -15.52
CA PHE A 121 -2.62 1.10 -15.90
C PHE A 121 -2.45 1.10 -17.42
N PRO A 122 -1.24 0.81 -17.94
CA PRO A 122 -1.00 0.69 -19.38
C PRO A 122 -1.87 -0.38 -20.02
N VAL A 123 -2.09 -1.47 -19.29
CA VAL A 123 -2.95 -2.60 -19.67
C VAL A 123 -4.19 -2.57 -18.76
N ASN A 124 -5.36 -2.90 -19.31
CA ASN A 124 -6.61 -3.05 -18.53
C ASN A 124 -7.25 -1.75 -17.94
N HIS A 125 -6.87 -0.56 -18.43
CA HIS A 125 -7.48 0.68 -17.93
C HIS A 125 -9.03 0.69 -18.09
N ASN A 126 -9.55 0.20 -19.22
CA ASN A 126 -10.99 0.15 -19.44
C ASN A 126 -11.68 -0.92 -18.59
N LEU A 127 -11.00 -2.04 -18.30
CA LEU A 127 -11.53 -3.08 -17.42
C LEU A 127 -11.74 -2.55 -15.99
N ARG A 128 -10.83 -1.70 -15.46
CA ARG A 128 -11.03 -1.07 -14.15
C ARG A 128 -12.22 -0.12 -14.11
N LYS A 129 -12.54 0.58 -15.21
CA LYS A 129 -13.76 1.40 -15.26
C LYS A 129 -15.01 0.51 -15.17
N VAL A 130 -15.03 -0.60 -15.90
CA VAL A 130 -16.13 -1.58 -15.85
C VAL A 130 -16.20 -2.21 -14.46
N ALA A 131 -15.05 -2.60 -13.87
CA ALA A 131 -14.99 -3.14 -12.51
C ALA A 131 -15.58 -2.17 -11.47
N ARG A 132 -15.22 -0.89 -11.52
CA ARG A 132 -15.78 0.15 -10.65
C ARG A 132 -17.30 0.26 -10.80
N PHE A 133 -17.80 0.20 -12.04
CA PHE A 133 -19.25 0.21 -12.28
C PHE A 133 -19.93 -1.01 -11.66
N ILE A 134 -19.39 -2.22 -11.86
CA ILE A 134 -19.93 -3.46 -11.30
C ILE A 134 -19.94 -3.39 -9.76
N VAL A 135 -18.80 -3.06 -9.16
CA VAL A 135 -18.67 -2.95 -7.69
C VAL A 135 -19.63 -1.91 -7.15
N SER A 136 -19.71 -0.72 -7.75
CA SER A 136 -20.58 0.36 -7.28
C SER A 136 -22.06 0.01 -7.31
N ARG A 137 -22.48 -1.00 -8.05
CA ARG A 137 -23.87 -1.40 -8.24
C ARG A 137 -24.26 -2.68 -7.51
N PHE A 138 -23.33 -3.59 -7.33
CA PHE A 138 -23.65 -4.97 -6.94
C PHE A 138 -22.91 -5.44 -5.69
N SER A 139 -21.80 -4.81 -5.27
CA SER A 139 -21.19 -5.10 -3.98
C SER A 139 -21.99 -4.43 -2.84
N GLU A 140 -21.86 -4.92 -1.64
CA GLU A 140 -22.45 -4.30 -0.45
C GLU A 140 -21.60 -3.13 0.03
N CYS A 141 -20.28 -3.26 -0.08
CA CYS A 141 -19.36 -2.20 0.30
C CYS A 141 -18.14 -2.14 -0.62
N LEU A 142 -17.72 -0.92 -0.95
CA LEU A 142 -16.42 -0.60 -1.52
C LEU A 142 -15.54 -0.02 -0.41
N VAL A 143 -14.45 -0.70 -0.08
CA VAL A 143 -13.44 -0.20 0.86
C VAL A 143 -12.31 0.46 0.09
N VAL A 144 -12.00 1.71 0.45
CA VAL A 144 -10.90 2.51 -0.10
C VAL A 144 -9.92 2.92 0.99
N LEU A 145 -8.71 3.35 0.62
CA LEU A 145 -7.59 3.51 1.54
C LEU A 145 -7.38 4.94 2.04
N SER A 146 -8.17 5.92 1.59
CA SER A 146 -8.04 7.31 2.03
C SER A 146 -9.36 8.06 1.94
N ASP A 147 -9.53 9.11 2.76
CA ASP A 147 -10.70 9.97 2.69
C ASP A 147 -10.71 10.76 1.38
N GLU A 148 -9.53 11.11 0.85
CA GLU A 148 -9.40 11.76 -0.46
C GLU A 148 -9.91 10.84 -1.59
N ASP A 149 -9.58 9.55 -1.55
CA ASP A 149 -10.05 8.60 -2.58
C ASP A 149 -11.55 8.31 -2.43
N LYS A 150 -12.04 8.21 -1.19
CA LYS A 150 -13.50 8.13 -0.91
C LYS A 150 -14.23 9.29 -1.57
N GLY A 151 -13.74 10.52 -1.41
CA GLY A 151 -14.28 11.70 -2.07
C GLY A 151 -14.26 11.59 -3.61
N TYR A 152 -13.15 11.12 -4.20
CA TYR A 152 -13.06 10.92 -5.65
C TYR A 152 -14.11 9.94 -6.18
N TYR A 153 -14.36 8.84 -5.48
CA TYR A 153 -15.42 7.91 -5.86
C TYR A 153 -16.80 8.55 -5.76
N GLN A 154 -17.08 9.28 -4.68
CA GLN A 154 -18.36 9.95 -4.47
C GLN A 154 -18.64 11.06 -5.50
N ASP A 155 -17.62 11.85 -5.87
CA ASP A 155 -17.74 12.94 -6.82
C ASP A 155 -17.88 12.49 -8.28
N ASN A 156 -17.34 11.32 -8.62
CA ASN A 156 -17.25 10.87 -10.01
C ASN A 156 -18.13 9.67 -10.35
N MET A 157 -18.82 9.08 -9.36
CA MET A 157 -19.65 7.90 -9.57
C MET A 157 -20.98 7.98 -8.81
N ASN A 158 -22.05 7.53 -9.44
CA ASN A 158 -23.31 7.29 -8.74
C ASN A 158 -23.26 5.94 -8.04
N LEU A 159 -22.70 5.93 -6.82
CA LEU A 159 -22.55 4.72 -6.00
C LEU A 159 -23.91 4.25 -5.47
N LYS A 160 -24.21 2.97 -5.60
CA LYS A 160 -25.34 2.30 -4.94
C LYS A 160 -24.90 1.44 -3.77
N CYS A 161 -23.62 1.07 -3.71
CA CYS A 161 -23.02 0.39 -2.57
C CYS A 161 -22.59 1.39 -1.49
N ARG A 162 -22.45 0.91 -0.26
CA ARG A 162 -21.73 1.63 0.80
C ARG A 162 -20.27 1.85 0.37
N ILE A 163 -19.69 3.01 0.71
CA ILE A 163 -18.26 3.25 0.54
C ILE A 163 -17.65 3.60 1.89
N GLU A 164 -16.62 2.86 2.28
CA GLU A 164 -15.91 3.06 3.53
C GLU A 164 -14.43 3.28 3.31
N ARG A 165 -13.82 4.11 4.16
CA ARG A 165 -12.39 4.27 4.24
C ARG A 165 -11.86 3.42 5.38
N ILE A 166 -11.01 2.44 5.05
CA ILE A 166 -10.20 1.70 6.02
C ILE A 166 -8.74 1.83 5.59
N TYR A 167 -7.91 2.42 6.44
CA TYR A 167 -6.49 2.59 6.15
C TYR A 167 -5.76 1.24 6.14
N ASN A 168 -4.64 1.19 5.42
CA ASN A 168 -3.71 0.08 5.60
C ASN A 168 -3.04 0.17 6.98
N PRO A 169 -2.84 -0.96 7.68
CA PRO A 169 -2.17 -0.99 8.96
C PRO A 169 -0.67 -0.80 8.84
N THR A 170 -0.03 -0.33 9.92
CA THR A 170 1.43 -0.37 10.02
C THR A 170 1.94 -1.81 9.95
N PRO A 171 3.03 -2.08 9.21
CA PRO A 171 3.56 -3.44 9.10
C PRO A 171 4.34 -3.91 10.33
N TYR A 172 4.66 -3.01 11.27
CA TYR A 172 5.43 -3.30 12.46
C TYR A 172 4.67 -2.88 13.71
N GLU A 173 4.43 -3.80 14.64
CA GLU A 173 3.84 -3.51 15.95
C GLU A 173 4.89 -3.26 17.02
N GLU A 174 6.04 -3.90 16.91
CA GLU A 174 7.12 -3.80 17.88
C GLU A 174 7.59 -2.36 18.09
N ASP A 175 7.93 -2.02 19.32
CA ASP A 175 8.54 -0.73 19.63
C ASP A 175 9.96 -0.68 19.08
N VAL A 176 10.19 0.23 18.17
CA VAL A 176 11.46 0.33 17.44
C VAL A 176 12.31 1.42 18.05
N GLN A 177 13.49 1.05 18.54
CA GLN A 177 14.50 2.04 18.95
C GLN A 177 15.29 2.51 17.71
N LYS A 178 15.42 3.82 17.57
CA LYS A 178 16.30 4.45 16.58
C LYS A 178 17.75 4.29 17.05
N THR A 179 18.65 3.95 16.14
CA THR A 179 20.10 3.95 16.37
C THR A 179 20.65 5.39 16.21
N GLU A 180 21.97 5.55 16.28
CA GLU A 180 22.60 6.82 15.97
C GLU A 180 22.23 7.28 14.54
N GLU A 181 21.75 8.52 14.45
CA GLU A 181 21.30 9.11 13.20
C GLU A 181 22.49 9.47 12.32
N LYS A 182 22.55 8.87 11.14
CA LYS A 182 23.52 9.22 10.11
C LYS A 182 22.98 10.31 9.18
N LYS A 183 23.84 11.05 8.52
CA LYS A 183 23.47 12.05 7.49
C LYS A 183 22.99 11.36 6.18
N VAL A 184 21.95 10.55 6.30
CA VAL A 184 21.39 9.74 5.22
C VAL A 184 19.94 10.12 4.98
N VAL A 185 19.63 10.45 3.73
CA VAL A 185 18.27 10.59 3.20
C VAL A 185 17.88 9.26 2.58
N LEU A 186 16.84 8.65 3.09
CA LEU A 186 16.43 7.30 2.73
C LEU A 186 15.24 7.29 1.76
N ALA A 187 15.36 6.53 0.69
CA ALA A 187 14.27 6.15 -0.22
C ALA A 187 14.17 4.62 -0.28
N VAL A 188 12.99 4.06 -0.02
CA VAL A 188 12.76 2.61 -0.04
C VAL A 188 11.65 2.29 -1.03
N GLY A 189 11.87 1.27 -1.85
CA GLY A 189 10.86 0.74 -2.75
C GLY A 189 11.42 0.23 -4.07
N ARG A 190 10.56 -0.43 -4.83
CA ARG A 190 10.92 -0.98 -6.13
C ARG A 190 11.38 0.13 -7.08
N LEU A 191 12.51 -0.06 -7.75
CA LEU A 191 13.06 0.91 -8.69
C LEU A 191 12.29 0.90 -10.02
N THR A 192 11.13 1.55 -10.00
CA THR A 192 10.18 1.65 -11.12
C THR A 192 9.92 3.11 -11.49
N ARG A 193 9.47 3.36 -12.70
CA ARG A 193 9.15 4.70 -13.17
C ARG A 193 8.12 5.43 -12.29
N ILE A 194 7.16 4.68 -11.72
CA ILE A 194 6.11 5.26 -10.87
C ILE A 194 6.67 5.87 -9.58
N LYS A 195 7.78 5.36 -9.05
CA LYS A 195 8.43 5.86 -7.84
C LYS A 195 9.16 7.19 -8.04
N GLY A 196 9.39 7.61 -9.28
CA GLY A 196 9.89 8.95 -9.60
C GLY A 196 11.32 9.23 -9.13
N TYR A 197 12.15 8.21 -8.99
CA TYR A 197 13.54 8.36 -8.52
C TYR A 197 14.42 9.17 -9.47
N ASP A 198 14.09 9.23 -10.75
CA ASP A 198 14.68 10.14 -11.73
C ASP A 198 14.49 11.62 -11.33
N MET A 199 13.32 11.98 -10.80
CA MET A 199 13.06 13.33 -10.29
C MET A 199 13.77 13.56 -8.96
N LEU A 200 13.89 12.52 -8.13
CA LEU A 200 14.62 12.59 -6.87
C LEU A 200 16.11 12.85 -7.10
N LEU A 201 16.76 12.16 -8.03
CA LEU A 201 18.16 12.39 -8.40
C LEU A 201 18.40 13.83 -8.87
N LYS A 202 17.48 14.38 -9.69
CA LYS A 202 17.56 15.79 -10.11
C LYS A 202 17.39 16.77 -8.94
N SER A 203 16.52 16.43 -7.98
CA SER A 203 16.36 17.23 -6.76
C SER A 203 17.61 17.12 -5.88
N TRP A 204 18.17 15.90 -5.75
CA TRP A 204 19.37 15.64 -4.98
C TRP A 204 20.59 16.41 -5.52
N LYS A 205 20.70 16.57 -6.83
CA LYS A 205 21.75 17.40 -7.45
C LYS A 205 21.82 18.82 -6.89
N LEU A 206 20.67 19.40 -6.55
CA LEU A 206 20.61 20.74 -5.95
C LEU A 206 21.00 20.72 -4.48
N VAL A 207 20.66 19.64 -3.77
CA VAL A 207 20.94 19.44 -2.35
C VAL A 207 22.40 19.11 -2.10
N GLU A 208 22.96 18.13 -2.81
CA GLU A 208 24.35 17.64 -2.66
C GLU A 208 25.38 18.77 -2.82
N LYS A 209 25.14 19.67 -3.76
CA LYS A 209 26.05 20.82 -4.00
C LYS A 209 26.28 21.66 -2.73
N ARG A 210 25.28 21.77 -1.85
CA ARG A 210 25.31 22.58 -0.64
C ARG A 210 25.54 21.77 0.64
N ASN A 211 25.36 20.45 0.55
CA ASN A 211 25.43 19.53 1.66
C ASN A 211 26.25 18.29 1.26
N PRO A 212 27.56 18.44 0.98
CA PRO A 212 28.38 17.37 0.39
C PRO A 212 28.70 16.23 1.37
N ASP A 213 28.34 16.34 2.63
CA ASP A 213 28.49 15.36 3.68
C ASP A 213 27.22 14.51 3.91
N TRP A 214 26.16 14.76 3.13
CA TRP A 214 24.92 14.00 3.15
C TRP A 214 24.88 12.98 2.01
N MET A 215 24.20 11.86 2.23
CA MET A 215 24.02 10.76 1.28
C MET A 215 22.55 10.53 0.97
N LEU A 216 22.24 10.30 -0.29
CA LEU A 216 20.95 9.77 -0.72
C LEU A 216 21.10 8.26 -0.93
N ARG A 217 20.32 7.47 -0.18
CA ARG A 217 20.34 6.01 -0.24
C ARG A 217 19.03 5.46 -0.77
N PHE A 218 19.13 4.59 -1.79
CA PHE A 218 18.02 3.81 -2.32
C PHE A 218 18.13 2.38 -1.83
N VAL A 219 17.05 1.86 -1.23
CA VAL A 219 16.92 0.45 -0.84
C VAL A 219 15.80 -0.18 -1.63
N GLY A 220 16.12 -1.20 -2.39
CA GLY A 220 15.25 -1.90 -3.33
C GLY A 220 15.88 -2.04 -4.70
N ASP A 221 15.22 -2.79 -5.57
CA ASP A 221 15.66 -3.06 -6.94
C ASP A 221 14.48 -2.96 -7.92
N GLY A 222 14.76 -2.96 -9.23
CA GLY A 222 13.73 -2.91 -10.26
C GLY A 222 14.27 -2.54 -11.63
N GLU A 223 13.36 -2.51 -12.61
CA GLU A 223 13.66 -2.30 -14.03
C GLU A 223 14.35 -0.97 -14.34
N GLU A 224 14.20 0.04 -13.49
CA GLU A 224 14.82 1.36 -13.69
C GLU A 224 16.25 1.49 -13.11
N ARG A 225 16.80 0.46 -12.45
CA ARG A 225 18.11 0.54 -11.78
C ARG A 225 19.20 1.06 -12.70
N GLY A 226 19.38 0.43 -13.85
CA GLY A 226 20.42 0.83 -14.82
C GLY A 226 20.24 2.27 -15.32
N ASN A 227 19.00 2.69 -15.55
CA ASN A 227 18.68 4.06 -15.96
C ASN A 227 19.02 5.07 -14.86
N LEU A 228 18.74 4.75 -13.60
CA LEU A 228 19.01 5.61 -12.44
C LEU A 228 20.51 5.73 -12.16
N GLU A 229 21.27 4.63 -12.27
CA GLU A 229 22.73 4.65 -12.15
C GLU A 229 23.38 5.48 -13.28
N ALA A 230 22.89 5.35 -14.51
CA ALA A 230 23.34 6.17 -15.64
C ALA A 230 23.02 7.67 -15.44
N GLU A 231 21.82 8.00 -14.96
CA GLU A 231 21.43 9.39 -14.64
C GLU A 231 22.28 9.95 -13.49
N THR A 232 22.61 9.15 -12.47
CA THR A 232 23.53 9.55 -11.39
C THR A 232 24.91 9.98 -11.92
N LYS A 233 25.49 9.18 -12.84
CA LYS A 233 26.76 9.52 -13.52
C LYS A 233 26.64 10.78 -14.37
N LYS A 234 25.58 10.90 -15.17
CA LYS A 234 25.31 12.07 -16.01
C LYS A 234 25.17 13.35 -15.19
N LEU A 235 24.51 13.28 -14.04
CA LEU A 235 24.36 14.39 -13.10
C LEU A 235 25.66 14.66 -12.30
N ARG A 236 26.66 13.79 -12.38
CA ARG A 236 27.91 13.85 -11.62
C ARG A 236 27.69 13.90 -10.11
N LEU A 237 26.75 13.10 -9.63
CA LEU A 237 26.47 12.91 -8.21
C LEU A 237 27.53 12.01 -7.58
N LYS A 238 27.97 12.33 -6.37
CA LYS A 238 29.02 11.60 -5.63
C LYS A 238 28.47 10.81 -4.45
N ASN A 239 27.40 11.31 -3.83
CA ASN A 239 26.84 10.79 -2.58
C ASN A 239 25.45 10.18 -2.84
N VAL A 240 25.42 9.19 -3.73
CA VAL A 240 24.23 8.37 -4.01
C VAL A 240 24.62 6.90 -3.89
N GLU A 241 23.83 6.15 -3.14
CA GLU A 241 24.04 4.73 -2.93
C GLU A 241 22.79 3.93 -3.38
N PHE A 242 23.00 2.88 -4.17
CA PHE A 242 21.99 1.90 -4.56
C PHE A 242 22.31 0.58 -3.88
N VAL A 243 21.61 0.27 -2.77
CA VAL A 243 21.84 -0.92 -1.96
C VAL A 243 21.39 -2.19 -2.70
N GLY A 244 20.32 -2.11 -3.44
CA GLY A 244 19.67 -3.28 -4.04
C GLY A 244 18.56 -3.85 -3.17
N MET A 245 18.09 -5.05 -3.52
CA MET A 245 17.10 -5.78 -2.73
C MET A 245 17.74 -6.31 -1.45
N VAL A 246 17.04 -6.19 -0.34
CA VAL A 246 17.45 -6.67 0.98
C VAL A 246 16.33 -7.48 1.63
N ASP A 247 16.68 -8.47 2.44
CA ASP A 247 15.71 -9.26 3.20
C ASP A 247 15.15 -8.46 4.38
N ASP A 248 15.98 -7.60 4.99
CA ASP A 248 15.58 -6.75 6.10
C ASP A 248 15.92 -5.29 5.84
N VAL A 249 14.87 -4.49 5.70
CA VAL A 249 14.98 -3.03 5.46
C VAL A 249 15.11 -2.23 6.76
N ARG A 250 14.81 -2.83 7.91
CA ARG A 250 14.76 -2.17 9.22
C ARG A 250 16.05 -1.44 9.63
N PRO A 251 17.27 -2.00 9.41
CA PRO A 251 18.51 -1.28 9.72
C PRO A 251 18.62 0.07 9.02
N TYR A 252 18.17 0.16 7.77
CA TYR A 252 18.25 1.40 6.98
C TYR A 252 17.29 2.48 7.50
N TYR A 253 16.09 2.09 7.98
CA TYR A 253 15.19 3.04 8.65
C TYR A 253 15.77 3.51 9.99
N ARG A 254 16.46 2.65 10.74
CA ARG A 254 17.02 3.00 12.06
C ARG A 254 18.09 4.07 11.98
N GLU A 255 18.95 4.05 10.97
CA GLU A 255 20.09 4.95 10.84
C GLU A 255 19.81 6.22 10.03
N ALA A 256 18.74 6.27 9.26
CA ALA A 256 18.42 7.40 8.40
C ALA A 256 18.02 8.65 9.21
N ALA A 257 18.32 9.85 8.65
CA ALA A 257 17.88 11.12 9.22
C ALA A 257 16.44 11.45 8.88
N PHE A 258 16.03 11.24 7.63
CA PHE A 258 14.65 11.41 7.18
C PHE A 258 14.38 10.56 5.93
N PHE A 259 13.10 10.37 5.65
CA PHE A 259 12.62 9.61 4.52
C PHE A 259 12.19 10.53 3.38
N VAL A 260 12.41 10.11 2.13
CA VAL A 260 11.95 10.86 0.96
C VAL A 260 11.11 9.98 0.04
N LEU A 261 9.98 10.54 -0.44
CA LEU A 261 9.06 9.90 -1.38
C LEU A 261 8.86 10.78 -2.61
N SER A 262 9.32 10.33 -3.76
CA SER A 262 9.23 11.06 -5.03
C SER A 262 8.21 10.50 -6.01
N SER A 263 7.31 9.66 -5.55
CA SER A 263 6.38 8.92 -6.39
C SER A 263 5.48 9.85 -7.24
N ARG A 264 5.24 9.42 -8.47
CA ARG A 264 4.29 10.07 -9.40
C ARG A 264 2.84 9.78 -9.03
N ASN A 265 2.62 8.57 -8.52
CA ASN A 265 1.30 8.10 -8.12
C ASN A 265 1.42 7.01 -7.06
N GLU A 266 0.47 7.00 -6.12
CA GLU A 266 0.38 5.99 -5.06
C GLU A 266 -1.10 5.70 -4.76
N GLY A 267 -1.39 4.49 -4.26
CA GLY A 267 -2.65 4.19 -3.61
C GLY A 267 -2.59 4.58 -2.13
N PHE A 268 -1.98 3.71 -1.33
CA PHE A 268 -1.63 4.01 0.06
C PHE A 268 -0.19 3.56 0.34
N VAL A 269 0.63 4.46 0.90
CA VAL A 269 2.09 4.32 0.88
C VAL A 269 2.59 3.62 2.13
N MET A 270 2.72 2.31 2.10
CA MET A 270 3.19 1.49 3.23
C MET A 270 4.56 1.94 3.75
N VAL A 271 5.50 2.28 2.86
CA VAL A 271 6.84 2.74 3.25
C VAL A 271 6.85 4.04 4.04
N LEU A 272 5.79 4.87 3.95
CA LEU A 272 5.62 6.03 4.83
C LEU A 272 5.27 5.60 6.25
N LEU A 273 4.40 4.59 6.41
CA LEU A 273 4.08 4.04 7.73
C LEU A 273 5.32 3.39 8.36
N GLU A 274 6.12 2.70 7.54
CA GLU A 274 7.40 2.16 7.97
C GLU A 274 8.32 3.27 8.48
N ALA A 275 8.56 4.30 7.68
CA ALA A 275 9.40 5.43 8.06
C ALA A 275 8.92 6.11 9.37
N MET A 276 7.61 6.35 9.50
CA MET A 276 7.02 6.96 10.70
C MET A 276 7.20 6.10 11.94
N LYS A 277 7.12 4.76 11.82
CA LYS A 277 7.36 3.84 12.93
C LYS A 277 8.79 3.99 13.49
N TYR A 278 9.75 4.32 12.62
CA TYR A 278 11.14 4.60 12.99
C TYR A 278 11.41 6.07 13.32
N SER A 279 10.35 6.85 13.60
CA SER A 279 10.47 8.30 13.92
C SER A 279 11.19 9.09 12.82
N LEU A 280 11.05 8.68 11.55
CA LEU A 280 11.58 9.44 10.44
C LEU A 280 10.56 10.48 9.96
N PRO A 281 10.91 11.76 9.95
CA PRO A 281 10.10 12.74 9.26
C PRO A 281 10.20 12.54 7.75
N VAL A 282 9.21 13.00 7.02
CA VAL A 282 9.06 12.69 5.59
C VAL A 282 9.16 13.95 4.74
N VAL A 283 9.86 13.85 3.61
CA VAL A 283 9.72 14.82 2.51
C VAL A 283 9.11 14.09 1.32
N ALA A 284 7.93 14.52 0.85
CA ALA A 284 7.21 13.79 -0.19
C ALA A 284 6.66 14.70 -1.28
N PHE A 285 6.55 14.18 -2.51
CA PHE A 285 5.60 14.77 -3.46
C PHE A 285 4.17 14.51 -2.98
N SER A 286 3.34 15.55 -2.98
CA SER A 286 1.92 15.48 -2.63
C SER A 286 1.09 14.87 -3.76
N CYS A 287 1.46 13.66 -4.22
CA CYS A 287 0.67 12.95 -5.22
C CYS A 287 -0.72 12.59 -4.69
N LYS A 288 -1.67 12.37 -5.60
CA LYS A 288 -3.07 12.11 -5.28
C LYS A 288 -3.21 10.85 -4.43
N ALA A 289 -4.09 10.93 -3.45
CA ALA A 289 -4.46 9.93 -2.46
C ALA A 289 -3.29 9.42 -1.58
N GLY A 290 -3.58 9.06 -0.36
CA GLY A 290 -2.68 8.41 0.58
C GLY A 290 -1.57 9.28 1.18
N VAL A 291 -0.74 9.96 0.37
CA VAL A 291 0.41 10.73 0.90
C VAL A 291 -0.03 11.85 1.82
N ARG A 292 -1.05 12.63 1.43
CA ARG A 292 -1.58 13.74 2.25
C ARG A 292 -2.35 13.28 3.49
N GLU A 293 -2.79 12.02 3.50
CA GLU A 293 -3.36 11.40 4.70
C GLU A 293 -2.30 11.15 5.77
N VAL A 294 -1.13 10.72 5.34
CA VAL A 294 -0.04 10.29 6.20
C VAL A 294 0.88 11.47 6.58
N VAL A 295 1.26 12.30 5.61
CA VAL A 295 2.16 13.44 5.81
C VAL A 295 1.37 14.72 5.98
N LYS A 296 1.57 15.38 7.13
CA LYS A 296 1.00 16.69 7.45
C LYS A 296 2.12 17.75 7.41
N GLU A 297 1.96 18.72 6.50
CA GLU A 297 2.92 19.80 6.24
C GLU A 297 3.34 20.51 7.52
N GLY A 298 4.64 20.53 7.79
CA GLY A 298 5.22 21.22 8.95
C GLY A 298 5.06 20.50 10.29
N ILE A 299 4.31 19.37 10.36
CA ILE A 299 4.04 18.62 11.58
C ILE A 299 4.93 17.38 11.66
N ASN A 300 4.79 16.44 10.71
CA ASN A 300 5.59 15.21 10.63
C ASN A 300 6.42 15.12 9.34
N GLY A 301 6.43 16.17 8.52
CA GLY A 301 7.15 16.20 7.28
C GLY A 301 6.86 17.44 6.45
N TYR A 302 7.33 17.39 5.22
CA TYR A 302 7.11 18.44 4.21
C TYR A 302 6.54 17.84 2.92
N LEU A 303 5.63 18.57 2.29
CA LEU A 303 5.05 18.24 1.01
C LEU A 303 5.58 19.18 -0.09
N ALA A 304 5.95 18.61 -1.21
CA ALA A 304 6.31 19.33 -2.43
C ALA A 304 5.27 19.06 -3.51
N SER A 305 4.99 20.04 -4.34
CA SER A 305 4.10 19.85 -5.50
C SER A 305 4.62 18.73 -6.40
N PRO A 306 3.74 17.86 -6.93
CA PRO A 306 4.13 16.72 -7.75
C PRO A 306 5.05 17.13 -8.91
N GLY A 307 6.20 16.47 -9.04
CA GLY A 307 7.19 16.73 -10.08
C GLY A 307 8.02 18.01 -9.93
N ASN A 308 7.78 18.82 -8.91
CA ASN A 308 8.54 20.06 -8.70
C ASN A 308 9.88 19.78 -8.00
N ILE A 309 10.90 19.53 -8.81
CA ILE A 309 12.28 19.23 -8.40
C ILE A 309 12.85 20.28 -7.45
N ARG A 310 12.61 21.58 -7.75
CA ARG A 310 13.16 22.70 -6.95
C ARG A 310 12.51 22.76 -5.55
N ILE A 311 11.19 22.58 -5.46
CA ILE A 311 10.49 22.57 -4.18
C ILE A 311 10.90 21.35 -3.36
N MET A 312 11.02 20.16 -3.99
CA MET A 312 11.51 18.95 -3.32
C MET A 312 12.90 19.18 -2.73
N ALA A 313 13.84 19.73 -3.51
CA ALA A 313 15.18 20.06 -3.03
C ALA A 313 15.14 21.06 -1.85
N LYS A 314 14.35 22.14 -1.96
CA LYS A 314 14.18 23.11 -0.88
C LYS A 314 13.65 22.48 0.42
N LYS A 315 12.67 21.56 0.31
CA LYS A 315 12.10 20.85 1.48
C LYS A 315 13.12 19.89 2.11
N MET A 316 13.94 19.20 1.32
CA MET A 316 15.07 18.40 1.83
C MET A 316 16.12 19.29 2.53
N GLU A 317 16.47 20.44 1.96
CA GLU A 317 17.40 21.37 2.61
C GLU A 317 16.86 21.89 3.95
N LEU A 318 15.55 22.13 4.10
CA LEU A 318 14.93 22.50 5.38
C LEU A 318 15.08 21.40 6.43
N MET A 319 14.96 20.12 6.03
CA MET A 319 15.21 18.98 6.92
C MET A 319 16.68 18.87 7.34
N ILE A 320 17.60 19.14 6.41
CA ILE A 320 19.05 19.05 6.65
C ILE A 320 19.52 20.14 7.61
N ARG A 321 19.05 21.37 7.45
CA ARG A 321 19.58 22.54 8.16
C ARG A 321 19.12 22.68 9.60
N ASN A 322 18.06 22.01 10.01
CA ASN A 322 17.48 22.18 11.35
C ASN A 322 17.25 20.82 12.01
N ASP A 323 18.25 20.37 12.75
CA ASP A 323 18.24 19.07 13.43
C ASP A 323 17.15 18.97 14.47
N GLU A 324 16.93 20.04 15.26
CA GLU A 324 15.88 20.05 16.29
C GLU A 324 14.51 19.90 15.64
N LYS A 325 14.20 20.70 14.63
CA LYS A 325 12.91 20.62 13.92
C LYS A 325 12.71 19.26 13.26
N ARG A 326 13.79 18.70 12.67
CA ARG A 326 13.75 17.36 12.08
C ARG A 326 13.40 16.30 13.12
N ARG A 327 14.05 16.32 14.28
CA ARG A 327 13.76 15.38 15.39
C ARG A 327 12.35 15.56 15.94
N ASN A 328 11.88 16.78 16.11
CA ASN A 328 10.51 17.06 16.55
C ASN A 328 9.47 16.54 15.56
N MET A 329 9.70 16.72 14.24
CA MET A 329 8.85 16.13 13.20
C MET A 329 8.87 14.60 13.23
N GLY A 330 10.03 13.98 13.49
CA GLY A 330 10.16 12.54 13.66
C GLY A 330 9.38 12.03 14.88
N ALA A 331 9.44 12.71 16.00
CA ALA A 331 8.65 12.40 17.19
C ALA A 331 7.14 12.48 16.89
N ASN A 332 6.71 13.54 16.20
CA ASN A 332 5.32 13.67 15.76
C ASN A 332 4.90 12.53 14.83
N ALA A 333 5.78 12.11 13.90
CA ALA A 333 5.52 10.98 13.01
C ALA A 333 5.26 9.71 13.83
N LYS A 334 6.08 9.41 14.85
CA LYS A 334 5.89 8.27 15.76
C LYS A 334 4.57 8.33 16.54
N VAL A 335 4.12 9.49 16.95
CA VAL A 335 2.82 9.64 17.60
C VAL A 335 1.68 9.42 16.62
N MET A 336 1.79 10.02 15.43
CA MET A 336 0.73 9.97 14.43
C MET A 336 0.54 8.57 13.82
N ILE A 337 1.55 7.70 13.84
CA ILE A 337 1.44 6.31 13.34
C ILE A 337 0.38 5.50 14.10
N GLY A 338 0.06 5.86 15.33
CA GLY A 338 -1.00 5.19 16.11
C GLY A 338 -2.37 5.15 15.44
N ARG A 339 -2.65 6.09 14.51
CA ARG A 339 -3.87 6.06 13.68
C ARG A 339 -3.95 4.84 12.75
N PHE A 340 -2.81 4.27 12.42
CA PHE A 340 -2.63 3.15 11.51
C PHE A 340 -2.21 1.87 12.23
N SER A 341 -2.39 1.80 13.57
CA SER A 341 -2.09 0.59 14.34
C SER A 341 -2.96 -0.58 13.85
N GLN A 342 -2.39 -1.78 13.84
CA GLN A 342 -3.11 -2.99 13.42
C GLN A 342 -4.39 -3.17 14.23
N LYS A 343 -4.31 -2.98 15.56
CA LYS A 343 -5.46 -3.06 16.46
C LYS A 343 -6.63 -2.19 15.97
N ARG A 344 -6.36 -0.91 15.69
CA ARG A 344 -7.39 0.05 15.25
C ARG A 344 -7.98 -0.31 13.89
N ILE A 345 -7.13 -0.70 12.95
CA ILE A 345 -7.60 -1.06 11.60
C ILE A 345 -8.42 -2.34 11.63
N LEU A 346 -8.05 -3.32 12.44
CA LEU A 346 -8.85 -4.54 12.63
C LEU A 346 -10.21 -4.22 13.28
N GLU A 347 -10.27 -3.31 14.25
CA GLU A 347 -11.54 -2.85 14.83
C GLU A 347 -12.43 -2.10 13.81
N GLU A 348 -11.84 -1.40 12.83
CA GLU A 348 -12.60 -0.79 11.71
C GLU A 348 -13.19 -1.86 10.79
N TRP A 349 -12.45 -2.93 10.49
CA TRP A 349 -12.95 -4.09 9.74
C TRP A 349 -14.07 -4.83 10.48
N GLU A 350 -13.89 -5.12 11.77
CA GLU A 350 -14.91 -5.79 12.59
C GLU A 350 -16.22 -4.99 12.63
N ARG A 351 -16.14 -3.68 12.83
CA ARG A 351 -17.32 -2.80 12.77
C ARG A 351 -18.02 -2.86 11.40
N LEU A 352 -17.25 -2.86 10.31
CA LEU A 352 -17.83 -2.99 8.98
C LEU A 352 -18.60 -4.31 8.83
N PHE A 353 -18.05 -5.42 9.30
CA PHE A 353 -18.71 -6.72 9.25
C PHE A 353 -20.00 -6.74 10.08
N GLU A 354 -19.95 -6.19 11.29
CA GLU A 354 -21.14 -6.09 12.14
C GLU A 354 -22.23 -5.22 11.53
N ASP A 355 -21.85 -4.07 10.99
CA ASP A 355 -22.78 -3.14 10.37
C ASP A 355 -23.48 -3.75 9.15
N ILE A 356 -22.75 -4.49 8.31
CA ILE A 356 -23.34 -5.17 7.15
C ILE A 356 -24.33 -6.24 7.61
N LYS A 357 -23.99 -7.05 8.61
CA LYS A 357 -24.91 -8.09 9.12
C LYS A 357 -26.17 -7.52 9.80
N LYS A 358 -26.08 -6.36 10.44
CA LYS A 358 -27.26 -5.70 11.04
C LYS A 358 -28.30 -5.23 10.02
N LEU A 359 -27.91 -5.01 8.77
CA LEU A 359 -28.83 -4.60 7.70
C LEU A 359 -29.71 -5.78 7.18
N GLU A 360 -29.42 -7.02 7.59
CA GLU A 360 -30.21 -8.22 7.24
C GLU A 360 -31.38 -8.48 8.22
N VAL A 361 -31.41 -7.82 9.37
CA VAL A 361 -32.43 -7.93 10.41
C VAL A 361 -33.46 -6.79 10.26
#